data_ebbdc33ca0c993ba21f366de3c147014
#
_entry.id   ebbdc33ca0c993ba21f366de3c147014
#
_cell.length_a   1.000
_cell.length_b   1.000
_cell.length_c   1.000
_cell.angle_alpha   90.00
_cell.angle_beta   90.00
_cell.angle_gamma   90.00
#
_symmetry.space_group_name_H-M   'P 1'
#
loop_
_entity.id
_entity.type
_entity.pdbx_description
1 polymer ?
#
loop_
_entity_poly.entity_id
_entity_poly.type
_entity_poly.pdbx_seq_one_letter_code
_entity_poly.pdbx_strand_id
1 'polypeptide(L)'
;MMVEKSSDTDILTGTTDRHLVGLGPNKSKGGHMIPSNMLVHKEALGPFIALKTAAAEEGFDLCICSAYRSFDRQRVIWNDKLSGLRSVLDQFSNPIDLNQLSDWQKIEAVLRWSALPGTSRHHWGTDFDVYDAAAMVDGYQIRLVPEECQGTGIFAPMHDWL
;
A
#
# COMPACT_ATOMS: atom_id res chain seq x y z
N MET A 1 23.59 18.00 21.53
CA MET A 1 22.23 17.89 20.99
C MET A 1 21.83 16.41 21.11
N MET A 2 20.99 16.09 22.13
CA MET A 2 20.50 14.73 22.32
C MET A 2 19.56 14.43 21.16
N VAL A 3 19.90 13.45 20.31
CA VAL A 3 18.96 12.88 19.35
C VAL A 3 17.99 12.05 20.19
N GLU A 4 16.76 12.55 20.36
CA GLU A 4 15.70 11.80 21.00
C GLU A 4 15.51 10.50 20.21
N LYS A 5 15.72 9.36 20.88
CA LYS A 5 15.54 8.05 20.29
C LYS A 5 14.04 7.87 20.12
N SER A 6 13.56 7.81 18.86
CA SER A 6 12.17 7.50 18.56
C SER A 6 11.78 6.22 19.29
N SER A 7 10.67 6.23 20.01
CA SER A 7 10.18 5.01 20.67
C SER A 7 9.67 4.02 19.64
N ASP A 8 9.70 2.72 19.94
CA ASP A 8 9.11 1.70 19.09
C ASP A 8 7.62 1.99 18.83
N THR A 9 6.95 2.59 19.81
CA THR A 9 5.54 3.03 19.67
C THR A 9 5.38 4.07 18.56
N ASP A 10 6.31 5.03 18.41
CA ASP A 10 6.22 6.04 17.35
C ASP A 10 6.36 5.42 15.95
N ILE A 11 7.23 4.41 15.83
CA ILE A 11 7.38 3.63 14.58
C ILE A 11 6.10 2.85 14.29
N LEU A 12 5.60 2.11 15.28
CA LEU A 12 4.42 1.24 15.12
C LEU A 12 3.15 2.03 14.79
N THR A 13 3.04 3.24 15.31
CA THR A 13 1.87 4.10 15.10
C THR A 13 2.00 5.05 13.91
N GLY A 14 3.17 5.13 13.27
CA GLY A 14 3.41 6.00 12.11
C GLY A 14 3.52 7.50 12.44
N THR A 15 3.90 7.82 13.70
CA THR A 15 4.09 9.21 14.15
C THR A 15 5.54 9.71 13.97
N THR A 16 6.42 8.85 13.43
CA THR A 16 7.81 9.19 13.06
C THR A 16 8.19 8.55 11.73
N ASP A 17 9.15 9.16 11.04
CA ASP A 17 9.74 8.68 9.78
C ASP A 17 11.27 8.43 9.90
N ARG A 18 11.85 8.55 11.10
CA ARG A 18 13.29 8.48 11.33
C ARG A 18 13.94 7.14 10.99
N HIS A 19 13.16 6.08 10.91
CA HIS A 19 13.59 4.72 10.53
C HIS A 19 13.52 4.48 9.03
N LEU A 20 13.04 5.46 8.25
CA LEU A 20 12.75 5.33 6.84
C LEU A 20 13.88 5.92 5.97
N VAL A 21 13.95 5.40 4.76
CA VAL A 21 14.79 5.91 3.67
C VAL A 21 13.97 6.00 2.39
N GLY A 22 14.38 6.86 1.47
CA GLY A 22 13.77 6.94 0.15
C GLY A 22 14.04 5.68 -0.66
N LEU A 23 13.02 5.16 -1.33
CA LEU A 23 13.15 4.02 -2.24
C LEU A 23 14.05 4.36 -3.46
N GLY A 24 14.30 5.64 -3.72
CA GLY A 24 15.01 6.11 -4.92
C GLY A 24 14.08 6.16 -6.14
N PRO A 25 14.64 6.49 -7.33
CA PRO A 25 13.85 6.53 -8.56
C PRO A 25 13.42 5.11 -8.94
N ASN A 26 12.20 4.78 -8.62
CA ASN A 26 11.57 3.52 -8.99
C ASN A 26 10.98 3.70 -10.40
N LYS A 27 11.80 3.45 -11.42
CA LYS A 27 11.34 3.50 -12.80
C LYS A 27 10.85 2.12 -13.20
N SER A 28 9.60 2.03 -13.64
CA SER A 28 9.13 0.85 -14.35
C SER A 28 9.74 0.81 -15.75
N LYS A 29 10.01 -0.39 -16.27
CA LYS A 29 10.44 -0.56 -17.67
C LYS A 29 9.37 -0.06 -18.66
N GLY A 30 8.09 -0.08 -18.25
CA GLY A 30 6.95 0.39 -19.03
C GLY A 30 6.67 1.90 -18.96
N GLY A 31 7.50 2.70 -18.27
CA GLY A 31 7.32 4.16 -18.21
C GLY A 31 6.23 4.64 -17.23
N HIS A 32 5.61 3.76 -16.47
CA HIS A 32 4.63 4.15 -15.45
C HIS A 32 5.30 4.96 -14.34
N MET A 33 4.72 6.12 -14.04
CA MET A 33 5.22 7.01 -13.00
C MET A 33 4.92 6.43 -11.62
N ILE A 34 5.96 5.93 -10.96
CA ILE A 34 5.90 5.58 -9.55
C ILE A 34 6.28 6.84 -8.75
N PRO A 35 5.55 7.19 -7.68
CA PRO A 35 5.90 8.34 -6.87
C PRO A 35 7.35 8.28 -6.43
N SER A 36 8.14 9.29 -6.80
CA SER A 36 9.59 9.36 -6.53
C SER A 36 9.94 9.56 -5.05
N ASN A 37 8.94 9.78 -4.20
CA ASN A 37 9.09 10.10 -2.77
C ASN A 37 8.60 8.99 -1.84
N MET A 38 8.52 7.75 -2.33
CA MET A 38 8.16 6.62 -1.47
C MET A 38 9.24 6.38 -0.42
N LEU A 39 8.81 6.21 0.83
CA LEU A 39 9.65 5.87 1.95
C LEU A 39 9.43 4.40 2.33
N VAL A 40 10.51 3.73 2.69
CA VAL A 40 10.51 2.33 3.16
C VAL A 40 11.40 2.22 4.40
N HIS A 41 11.20 1.21 5.22
CA HIS A 41 12.10 0.93 6.33
C HIS A 41 13.52 0.66 5.79
N LYS A 42 14.55 1.27 6.40
CA LYS A 42 15.94 1.13 5.95
C LYS A 42 16.40 -0.33 5.81
N GLU A 43 15.92 -1.22 6.69
CA GLU A 43 16.27 -2.65 6.65
C GLU A 43 15.46 -3.43 5.60
N ALA A 44 14.33 -2.90 5.12
CA ALA A 44 13.54 -3.52 4.07
C ALA A 44 14.03 -3.17 2.66
N LEU A 45 14.81 -2.09 2.51
CA LEU A 45 15.26 -1.62 1.20
C LEU A 45 16.11 -2.67 0.47
N GLY A 46 17.12 -3.23 1.13
CA GLY A 46 18.01 -4.26 0.54
C GLY A 46 17.24 -5.51 0.10
N PRO A 47 16.47 -6.16 0.99
CA PRO A 47 15.61 -7.29 0.63
C PRO A 47 14.64 -6.98 -0.52
N PHE A 48 14.03 -5.79 -0.56
CA PHE A 48 13.14 -5.40 -1.66
C PHE A 48 13.88 -5.29 -3.00
N ILE A 49 15.10 -4.71 -3.02
CA ILE A 49 15.92 -4.63 -4.24
C ILE A 49 16.29 -6.04 -4.74
N ALA A 50 16.63 -6.96 -3.83
CA ALA A 50 16.92 -8.36 -4.18
C ALA A 50 15.68 -9.05 -4.77
N LEU A 51 14.51 -8.87 -4.15
CA LEU A 51 13.24 -9.41 -4.64
C LEU A 51 12.89 -8.86 -6.03
N LYS A 52 13.06 -7.55 -6.24
CA LYS A 52 12.85 -6.92 -7.56
C LYS A 52 13.78 -7.49 -8.64
N THR A 53 15.02 -7.79 -8.28
CA THR A 53 15.98 -8.41 -9.20
C THR A 53 15.54 -9.83 -9.57
N ALA A 54 15.16 -10.65 -8.57
CA ALA A 54 14.67 -12.01 -8.82
C ALA A 54 13.38 -12.00 -9.67
N ALA A 55 12.45 -11.07 -9.40
CA ALA A 55 11.24 -10.90 -10.22
C ALA A 55 11.57 -10.60 -11.69
N ALA A 56 12.60 -9.76 -11.91
CA ALA A 56 13.02 -9.40 -13.26
C ALA A 56 13.65 -10.60 -14.04
N GLU A 57 14.28 -11.54 -13.36
CA GLU A 57 14.80 -12.79 -13.94
C GLU A 57 13.67 -13.71 -14.41
N GLU A 58 12.51 -13.66 -13.72
CA GLU A 58 11.29 -14.38 -14.10
C GLU A 58 10.38 -13.60 -15.09
N GLY A 59 10.81 -12.43 -15.52
CA GLY A 59 10.11 -11.62 -16.53
C GLY A 59 9.12 -10.60 -15.99
N PHE A 60 9.01 -10.46 -14.66
CA PHE A 60 8.14 -9.48 -14.02
C PHE A 60 8.85 -8.13 -13.84
N ASP A 61 8.09 -7.04 -13.84
CA ASP A 61 8.56 -5.70 -13.43
C ASP A 61 7.90 -5.31 -12.10
N LEU A 62 8.40 -5.93 -11.00
CA LEU A 62 7.86 -5.73 -9.65
C LEU A 62 8.02 -4.27 -9.22
N CYS A 63 6.90 -3.64 -8.97
CA CYS A 63 6.81 -2.24 -8.55
C CYS A 63 5.96 -2.08 -7.31
N ILE A 64 6.30 -1.07 -6.48
CA ILE A 64 5.50 -0.71 -5.30
C ILE A 64 4.49 0.36 -5.70
N CYS A 65 3.20 0.19 -5.36
CA CYS A 65 2.17 1.23 -5.48
C CYS A 65 1.86 1.92 -4.15
N SER A 66 2.10 1.27 -3.01
CA SER A 66 1.98 1.84 -1.68
C SER A 66 3.03 1.24 -0.74
N ALA A 67 3.70 2.09 0.04
CA ALA A 67 4.69 1.70 1.04
C ALA A 67 4.38 2.40 2.37
N TYR A 68 5.35 3.08 3.00
CA TYR A 68 5.10 3.78 4.25
C TYR A 68 3.92 4.75 4.16
N ARG A 69 3.14 4.75 5.23
CA ARG A 69 2.02 5.65 5.43
C ARG A 69 2.05 6.21 6.84
N SER A 70 2.12 7.54 6.98
CA SER A 70 2.09 8.19 8.28
C SER A 70 0.72 8.03 8.96
N PHE A 71 0.68 8.21 10.29
CA PHE A 71 -0.54 8.28 11.06
C PHE A 71 -1.54 9.28 10.46
N ASP A 72 -1.07 10.51 10.17
CA ASP A 72 -1.94 11.56 9.63
C ASP A 72 -2.49 11.19 8.24
N ARG A 73 -1.69 10.57 7.38
CA ARG A 73 -2.17 10.11 6.09
C ARG A 73 -3.22 9.02 6.24
N GLN A 74 -3.04 8.07 7.16
CA GLN A 74 -4.02 7.03 7.45
C GLN A 74 -5.31 7.63 8.01
N ARG A 75 -5.20 8.65 8.87
CA ARG A 75 -6.36 9.38 9.42
C ARG A 75 -7.18 10.07 8.33
N VAL A 76 -6.52 10.71 7.36
CA VAL A 76 -7.21 11.30 6.20
C VAL A 76 -7.95 10.23 5.41
N ILE A 77 -7.29 9.10 5.08
CA ILE A 77 -7.92 8.00 4.33
C ILE A 77 -9.14 7.45 5.08
N TRP A 78 -9.02 7.27 6.40
CA TRP A 78 -10.08 6.76 7.26
C TRP A 78 -11.29 7.70 7.26
N ASN A 79 -11.05 8.99 7.48
CA ASN A 79 -12.10 10.01 7.52
C ASN A 79 -12.77 10.18 6.15
N ASP A 80 -11.99 10.21 5.06
CA ASP A 80 -12.53 10.30 3.70
C ASP A 80 -13.45 9.11 3.36
N LYS A 81 -13.11 7.91 3.83
CA LYS A 81 -13.97 6.74 3.67
C LYS A 81 -15.25 6.86 4.48
N LEU A 82 -15.16 7.20 5.76
CA LEU A 82 -16.35 7.36 6.62
C LEU A 82 -17.30 8.46 6.15
N SER A 83 -16.76 9.54 5.57
CA SER A 83 -17.55 10.64 5.03
C SER A 83 -18.07 10.42 3.60
N GLY A 84 -17.71 9.30 2.96
CA GLY A 84 -18.11 8.98 1.58
C GLY A 84 -17.30 9.71 0.50
N LEU A 85 -16.27 10.47 0.86
CA LEU A 85 -15.36 11.11 -0.10
C LEU A 85 -14.48 10.09 -0.83
N ARG A 86 -14.27 8.92 -0.23
CA ARG A 86 -13.65 7.75 -0.85
C ARG A 86 -14.61 6.58 -0.82
N SER A 87 -14.67 5.86 -1.94
CA SER A 87 -15.46 4.63 -2.05
C SER A 87 -15.02 3.60 -1.02
N VAL A 88 -15.99 2.94 -0.40
CA VAL A 88 -15.81 1.75 0.43
C VAL A 88 -16.42 0.58 -0.32
N LEU A 89 -15.74 -0.56 -0.30
CA LEU A 89 -16.15 -1.76 -1.04
C LEU A 89 -16.71 -2.82 -0.09
N ASP A 90 -17.62 -3.64 -0.60
CA ASP A 90 -18.07 -4.86 0.07
C ASP A 90 -17.03 -6.00 -0.05
N GLN A 91 -17.39 -7.18 0.41
CA GLN A 91 -16.54 -8.37 0.34
C GLN A 91 -16.34 -8.90 -1.10
N PHE A 92 -17.10 -8.40 -2.05
CA PHE A 92 -17.03 -8.75 -3.47
C PHE A 92 -16.45 -7.62 -4.33
N SER A 93 -15.77 -6.66 -3.67
CA SER A 93 -15.17 -5.49 -4.31
C SER A 93 -16.14 -4.53 -5.01
N ASN A 94 -17.43 -4.56 -4.65
CA ASN A 94 -18.43 -3.62 -5.14
C ASN A 94 -18.55 -2.41 -4.22
N PRO A 95 -18.76 -1.19 -4.75
CA PRO A 95 -19.01 0.00 -3.94
C PRO A 95 -20.26 -0.13 -3.07
N ILE A 96 -20.17 0.32 -1.81
CA ILE A 96 -21.26 0.34 -0.83
C ILE A 96 -21.74 1.78 -0.65
N ASP A 97 -23.07 1.98 -0.58
CA ASP A 97 -23.66 3.24 -0.10
C ASP A 97 -23.66 3.26 1.43
N LEU A 98 -22.72 3.99 2.03
CA LEU A 98 -22.59 4.11 3.48
C LEU A 98 -23.80 4.78 4.13
N ASN A 99 -24.61 5.56 3.39
CA ASN A 99 -25.78 6.24 3.96
C ASN A 99 -26.89 5.26 4.38
N GLN A 100 -26.86 4.03 3.86
CA GLN A 100 -27.79 2.95 4.20
C GLN A 100 -27.37 2.17 5.44
N LEU A 101 -26.19 2.46 6.01
CA LEU A 101 -25.58 1.72 7.10
C LEU A 101 -25.69 2.47 8.43
N SER A 102 -25.85 1.73 9.53
CA SER A 102 -25.65 2.27 10.88
C SER A 102 -24.18 2.64 11.09
N ASP A 103 -23.88 3.46 12.09
CA ASP A 103 -22.50 3.90 12.36
C ASP A 103 -21.55 2.74 12.61
N TRP A 104 -22.01 1.70 13.31
CA TRP A 104 -21.22 0.49 13.52
C TRP A 104 -20.92 -0.25 12.21
N GLN A 105 -21.92 -0.42 11.36
CA GLN A 105 -21.77 -1.07 10.06
C GLN A 105 -20.82 -0.28 9.12
N LYS A 106 -20.83 1.08 9.20
CA LYS A 106 -19.85 1.91 8.47
C LYS A 106 -18.44 1.62 8.93
N ILE A 107 -18.21 1.55 10.24
CA ILE A 107 -16.90 1.22 10.82
C ILE A 107 -16.43 -0.17 10.34
N GLU A 108 -17.29 -1.19 10.41
CA GLU A 108 -16.97 -2.54 9.95
C GLU A 108 -16.64 -2.57 8.45
N ALA A 109 -17.42 -1.87 7.63
CA ALA A 109 -17.20 -1.78 6.20
C ALA A 109 -15.84 -1.12 5.86
N VAL A 110 -15.49 -0.03 6.56
CA VAL A 110 -14.19 0.63 6.37
C VAL A 110 -13.04 -0.23 6.88
N LEU A 111 -13.19 -0.92 8.03
CA LEU A 111 -12.16 -1.80 8.60
C LEU A 111 -11.80 -2.97 7.70
N ARG A 112 -12.69 -3.43 6.85
CA ARG A 112 -12.42 -4.51 5.89
C ARG A 112 -11.25 -4.17 4.95
N TRP A 113 -11.10 -2.90 4.58
CA TRP A 113 -10.15 -2.42 3.56
C TRP A 113 -9.15 -1.39 4.09
N SER A 114 -9.28 -0.95 5.32
CA SER A 114 -8.42 0.09 5.89
C SER A 114 -8.26 -0.08 7.39
N ALA A 115 -7.03 -0.16 7.84
CA ALA A 115 -6.72 -0.19 9.26
C ALA A 115 -7.06 1.16 9.92
N LEU A 116 -7.36 1.14 11.21
CA LEU A 116 -7.44 2.35 12.03
C LEU A 116 -6.09 3.11 12.00
N PRO A 117 -6.10 4.45 12.06
CA PRO A 117 -4.89 5.23 12.26
C PRO A 117 -4.12 4.74 13.50
N GLY A 118 -2.83 4.49 13.36
CA GLY A 118 -1.98 3.93 14.40
C GLY A 118 -1.92 2.40 14.47
N THR A 119 -2.72 1.68 13.64
CA THR A 119 -2.71 0.20 13.61
C THR A 119 -2.34 -0.39 12.24
N SER A 120 -2.07 0.46 11.25
CA SER A 120 -1.69 0.00 9.92
C SER A 120 -0.25 -0.52 9.88
N ARG A 121 -0.02 -1.68 9.27
CA ARG A 121 1.33 -2.20 9.03
C ARG A 121 2.16 -1.29 8.12
N HIS A 122 1.52 -0.54 7.23
CA HIS A 122 2.19 0.49 6.43
C HIS A 122 2.90 1.57 7.26
N HIS A 123 2.53 1.74 8.55
CA HIS A 123 3.26 2.66 9.45
C HIS A 123 4.70 2.23 9.68
N TRP A 124 5.00 0.93 9.57
CA TRP A 124 6.34 0.39 9.83
C TRP A 124 7.29 0.58 8.64
N GLY A 125 6.75 0.83 7.45
CA GLY A 125 7.55 0.95 6.22
C GLY A 125 8.12 -0.38 5.72
N THR A 126 7.58 -1.52 6.20
CA THR A 126 7.97 -2.88 5.82
C THR A 126 6.86 -3.63 5.08
N ASP A 127 5.67 -3.06 5.02
CA ASP A 127 4.50 -3.62 4.33
C ASP A 127 4.28 -2.84 3.03
N PHE A 128 4.26 -3.54 1.90
CA PHE A 128 4.20 -2.95 0.57
C PHE A 128 3.04 -3.54 -0.23
N ASP A 129 2.26 -2.66 -0.87
CA ASP A 129 1.37 -3.07 -1.94
C ASP A 129 2.18 -3.08 -3.23
N VAL A 130 2.25 -4.24 -3.90
CA VAL A 130 3.06 -4.43 -5.10
C VAL A 130 2.21 -4.84 -6.31
N TYR A 131 2.73 -4.55 -7.49
CA TYR A 131 2.11 -4.93 -8.76
C TYR A 131 3.18 -5.21 -9.82
N ASP A 132 2.79 -5.94 -10.87
CA ASP A 132 3.65 -6.15 -12.04
C ASP A 132 3.41 -5.02 -13.06
N ALA A 133 4.38 -4.13 -13.21
CA ALA A 133 4.29 -3.06 -14.17
C ALA A 133 4.39 -3.54 -15.64
N ALA A 134 4.95 -4.73 -15.88
CA ALA A 134 4.99 -5.33 -17.21
C ALA A 134 3.61 -5.83 -17.66
N ALA A 135 2.72 -6.18 -16.72
CA ALA A 135 1.35 -6.60 -17.02
C ALA A 135 0.38 -5.42 -17.21
N MET A 136 0.79 -4.19 -16.87
CA MET A 136 -0.08 -3.02 -16.99
C MET A 136 -0.44 -2.74 -18.44
N VAL A 137 -1.72 -2.45 -18.68
CA VAL A 137 -2.23 -1.97 -19.98
C VAL A 137 -2.55 -0.47 -19.88
N ASP A 138 -2.52 0.21 -21.01
CA ASP A 138 -2.79 1.65 -21.08
C ASP A 138 -4.13 2.02 -20.45
N GLY A 139 -4.11 3.01 -19.55
CA GLY A 139 -5.32 3.49 -18.86
C GLY A 139 -5.79 2.62 -17.71
N TYR A 140 -5.15 1.49 -17.40
CA TYR A 140 -5.51 0.67 -16.25
C TYR A 140 -5.21 1.39 -14.94
N GLN A 141 -6.15 1.35 -14.00
CA GLN A 141 -5.99 1.90 -12.65
C GLN A 141 -6.00 0.76 -11.63
N ILE A 142 -4.92 0.65 -10.87
CA ILE A 142 -4.78 -0.34 -9.80
C ILE A 142 -5.81 -0.05 -8.72
N ARG A 143 -6.59 -1.05 -8.37
CA ARG A 143 -7.67 -0.98 -7.37
C ARG A 143 -7.30 -1.57 -6.03
N LEU A 144 -6.23 -2.37 -5.97
CA LEU A 144 -5.79 -3.15 -4.79
C LEU A 144 -6.90 -4.05 -4.25
N VAL A 145 -7.52 -4.79 -5.15
CA VAL A 145 -8.56 -5.78 -4.83
C VAL A 145 -8.05 -7.20 -5.11
N PRO A 146 -8.56 -8.23 -4.41
CA PRO A 146 -8.08 -9.61 -4.57
C PRO A 146 -8.17 -10.11 -6.01
N GLU A 147 -9.17 -9.67 -6.78
CA GLU A 147 -9.40 -10.07 -8.17
C GLU A 147 -8.25 -9.67 -9.11
N GLU A 148 -7.45 -8.66 -8.74
CA GLU A 148 -6.26 -8.27 -9.51
C GLU A 148 -5.08 -9.24 -9.31
N CYS A 149 -5.02 -9.90 -8.14
CA CYS A 149 -3.87 -10.67 -7.66
C CYS A 149 -4.14 -12.18 -7.61
N GLN A 150 -5.33 -12.65 -7.98
CA GLN A 150 -5.74 -14.05 -7.87
C GLN A 150 -6.38 -14.57 -9.15
N GLY A 151 -6.30 -15.87 -9.39
CA GLY A 151 -6.96 -16.56 -10.50
C GLY A 151 -6.51 -16.04 -11.87
N THR A 152 -7.39 -15.34 -12.58
CA THR A 152 -7.11 -14.73 -13.89
C THR A 152 -6.82 -13.23 -13.81
N GLY A 153 -6.57 -12.71 -12.60
CA GLY A 153 -6.26 -11.30 -12.37
C GLY A 153 -4.98 -10.85 -13.08
N ILE A 154 -4.92 -9.58 -13.42
CA ILE A 154 -3.83 -9.01 -14.23
C ILE A 154 -2.45 -9.18 -13.55
N PHE A 155 -2.39 -9.20 -12.21
CA PHE A 155 -1.16 -9.37 -11.44
C PHE A 155 -1.03 -10.78 -10.83
N ALA A 156 -2.00 -11.69 -11.06
CA ALA A 156 -1.99 -13.03 -10.50
C ALA A 156 -0.70 -13.82 -10.79
N PRO A 157 -0.13 -13.82 -12.02
CA PRO A 157 1.09 -14.58 -12.29
C PRO A 157 2.28 -14.17 -11.42
N MET A 158 2.45 -12.87 -11.16
CA MET A 158 3.51 -12.40 -10.26
C MET A 158 3.20 -12.72 -8.80
N HIS A 159 1.94 -12.61 -8.37
CA HIS A 159 1.54 -12.94 -7.00
C HIS A 159 1.61 -14.43 -6.70
N ASP A 160 1.37 -15.29 -7.68
CA ASP A 160 1.56 -16.74 -7.54
C ASP A 160 3.05 -17.12 -7.45
N TRP A 161 3.93 -16.31 -8.05
CA TRP A 161 5.38 -16.47 -7.96
C TRP A 161 5.95 -15.97 -6.62
N LEU A 162 5.41 -14.89 -6.02
CA LEU A 162 5.84 -14.31 -4.74
C LEU A 162 5.64 -15.24 -3.55
#